data_420aba6f3969e3ee2041023f0d15a060
#
_entry.id   420aba6f3969e3ee2041023f0d15a060
#
_cell.length_a   1.000
_cell.length_b   1.000
_cell.length_c   1.000
_cell.angle_alpha   90.00
_cell.angle_beta   90.00
_cell.angle_gamma   90.00
#
_symmetry.space_group_name_H-M   'P 1'
#
loop_
_entity.id
_entity.type
_entity.pdbx_description
1 polymer ?
#
loop_
_entity_poly.entity_id
_entity_poly.type
_entity_poly.pdbx_seq_one_letter_code
_entity_poly.pdbx_strand_id
1 'polypeptide(L)'
;MVCPKISGDFDYEGELALVIGKPGRHIAKAQALSHVLGYACFNDGSIRDIQFKHSIAAGKNFHARGGFGPWIVTADEIPDPTRLHLVTRLNGVEVQHTGIDDLIFDRLAACRRWTMDASPRGFPVDPMID
;
A
#
# COMPACT_ATOMS: atom_id res chain seq x y z
N MET A 1 -8.20 -4.08 12.82
CA MET A 1 -8.43 -2.64 12.52
C MET A 1 -9.43 -2.07 13.52
N VAL A 2 -9.31 -0.81 13.87
CA VAL A 2 -10.16 -0.15 14.86
C VAL A 2 -10.81 1.08 14.24
N CYS A 3 -12.16 1.12 14.22
CA CYS A 3 -12.90 2.31 13.84
C CYS A 3 -12.88 3.29 15.03
N PRO A 4 -12.36 4.51 14.88
CA PRO A 4 -12.32 5.47 15.97
C PRO A 4 -13.71 6.01 16.28
N LYS A 5 -14.01 6.22 17.58
CA LYS A 5 -15.33 6.70 18.02
C LYS A 5 -15.70 8.11 17.52
N ILE A 6 -14.74 8.85 16.98
CA ILE A 6 -14.90 10.22 16.50
C ILE A 6 -15.68 10.28 15.17
N SER A 7 -15.77 9.17 14.43
CA SER A 7 -16.43 9.11 13.13
C SER A 7 -17.19 7.79 12.98
N GLY A 8 -18.30 7.84 12.25
CA GLY A 8 -19.02 6.66 11.76
C GLY A 8 -18.72 6.33 10.29
N ASP A 9 -17.83 7.10 9.64
CA ASP A 9 -17.54 7.00 8.21
C ASP A 9 -16.15 6.38 8.00
N PHE A 10 -16.01 5.10 8.37
CA PHE A 10 -14.79 4.31 8.24
C PHE A 10 -14.90 3.40 7.02
N ASP A 11 -14.02 3.61 6.06
CA ASP A 11 -14.00 2.93 4.77
C ASP A 11 -12.74 2.07 4.60
N TYR A 12 -12.81 1.09 3.71
CA TYR A 12 -11.69 0.24 3.32
C TYR A 12 -10.97 0.81 2.08
N GLU A 13 -9.70 0.54 1.98
CA GLU A 13 -8.92 0.66 0.73
C GLU A 13 -8.00 -0.56 0.66
N GLY A 14 -8.38 -1.55 -0.18
CA GLY A 14 -7.52 -2.69 -0.43
C GLY A 14 -6.35 -2.29 -1.31
N GLU A 15 -5.14 -2.66 -0.92
CA GLU A 15 -3.89 -2.24 -1.55
C GLU A 15 -2.90 -3.39 -1.67
N LEU A 16 -1.98 -3.28 -2.64
CA LEU A 16 -0.79 -4.12 -2.72
C LEU A 16 0.39 -3.41 -2.05
N ALA A 17 0.83 -3.93 -0.91
CA ALA A 17 2.02 -3.46 -0.24
C ALA A 17 3.28 -4.08 -0.84
N LEU A 18 4.30 -3.27 -1.15
CA LEU A 18 5.63 -3.71 -1.52
C LEU A 18 6.57 -3.59 -0.31
N VAL A 19 7.22 -4.68 0.05
CA VAL A 19 8.22 -4.69 1.13
C VAL A 19 9.60 -4.51 0.52
N ILE A 20 10.28 -3.42 0.88
CA ILE A 20 11.64 -3.13 0.39
C ILE A 20 12.66 -3.94 1.20
N GLY A 21 13.44 -4.77 0.53
CA GLY A 21 14.47 -5.63 1.12
C GLY A 21 15.90 -5.10 0.98
N LYS A 22 16.16 -4.21 0.03
CA LYS A 22 17.48 -3.63 -0.18
C LYS A 22 17.40 -2.10 -0.14
N PRO A 23 18.20 -1.43 0.69
CA PRO A 23 18.27 0.02 0.67
C PRO A 23 18.81 0.53 -0.67
N GLY A 24 18.45 1.75 -1.06
CA GLY A 24 18.97 2.36 -2.27
C GLY A 24 18.57 3.83 -2.39
N ARG A 25 19.26 4.53 -3.29
CA ARG A 25 18.96 5.91 -3.65
C ARG A 25 19.17 6.10 -5.14
N HIS A 26 18.33 6.89 -5.80
CA HIS A 26 18.39 7.12 -7.24
C HIS A 26 18.38 5.83 -8.09
N ILE A 27 17.59 4.85 -7.66
CA ILE A 27 17.51 3.54 -8.31
C ILE A 27 16.94 3.72 -9.72
N ALA A 28 17.63 3.15 -10.71
CA ALA A 28 17.13 3.13 -12.07
C ALA A 28 15.85 2.28 -12.16
N LYS A 29 14.89 2.71 -13.00
CA LYS A 29 13.61 2.01 -13.19
C LYS A 29 13.79 0.50 -13.42
N ALA A 30 14.72 0.11 -14.31
CA ALA A 30 14.99 -1.30 -14.63
C ALA A 30 15.51 -2.13 -13.43
N GLN A 31 15.98 -1.48 -12.36
CA GLN A 31 16.52 -2.13 -11.17
C GLN A 31 15.56 -2.08 -9.97
N ALA A 32 14.44 -1.37 -10.08
CA ALA A 32 13.55 -1.12 -8.97
C ALA A 32 13.03 -2.41 -8.30
N LEU A 33 12.59 -3.39 -9.09
CA LEU A 33 12.08 -4.67 -8.56
C LEU A 33 13.16 -5.50 -7.85
N SER A 34 14.44 -5.33 -8.17
CA SER A 34 15.53 -6.03 -7.47
C SER A 34 15.73 -5.58 -6.01
N HIS A 35 15.07 -4.50 -5.60
CA HIS A 35 15.06 -4.00 -4.23
C HIS A 35 13.85 -4.49 -3.43
N VAL A 36 12.88 -5.13 -4.08
CA VAL A 36 11.67 -5.66 -3.43
C VAL A 36 11.98 -7.01 -2.78
N LEU A 37 11.68 -7.15 -1.49
CA LEU A 37 11.74 -8.41 -0.76
C LEU A 37 10.52 -9.28 -1.09
N GLY A 38 9.35 -8.67 -1.18
CA GLY A 38 8.09 -9.36 -1.42
C GLY A 38 6.89 -8.43 -1.37
N TYR A 39 5.73 -9.04 -1.39
CA TYR A 39 4.43 -8.38 -1.50
C TYR A 39 3.49 -8.87 -0.40
N ALA A 40 2.58 -8.02 0.03
CA ALA A 40 1.53 -8.36 0.98
C ALA A 40 0.24 -7.61 0.63
N CYS A 41 -0.88 -8.07 1.18
CA CYS A 41 -2.09 -7.25 1.17
C CYS A 41 -2.02 -6.20 2.27
N PHE A 42 -2.57 -5.03 1.98
CA PHE A 42 -2.77 -3.98 2.96
C PHE A 42 -4.19 -3.45 2.83
N ASN A 43 -4.81 -3.12 3.95
CA ASN A 43 -6.06 -2.38 3.97
C ASN A 43 -5.80 -1.03 4.63
N ASP A 44 -5.79 0.04 3.84
CA ASP A 44 -5.61 1.40 4.31
C ASP A 44 -6.96 1.99 4.76
N GLY A 45 -7.38 1.60 5.95
CA GLY A 45 -8.65 2.07 6.52
C GLY A 45 -8.67 3.59 6.65
N SER A 46 -9.66 4.24 6.04
CA SER A 46 -9.74 5.69 5.90
C SER A 46 -11.00 6.23 6.57
N ILE A 47 -10.85 7.35 7.29
CA ILE A 47 -11.95 8.08 7.92
C ILE A 47 -12.39 9.16 6.93
N ARG A 48 -13.42 8.88 6.13
CA ARG A 48 -13.77 9.70 4.96
C ARG A 48 -14.23 11.12 5.32
N ASP A 49 -15.06 11.28 6.33
CA ASP A 49 -15.52 12.61 6.76
C ASP A 49 -14.37 13.51 7.23
N ILE A 50 -13.33 12.95 7.85
CA ILE A 50 -12.13 13.69 8.27
C ILE A 50 -11.23 13.94 7.06
N GLN A 51 -11.08 12.96 6.17
CA GLN A 51 -10.32 13.10 4.95
C GLN A 51 -10.82 14.27 4.11
N PHE A 52 -12.14 14.35 3.86
CA PHE A 52 -12.73 15.40 3.02
C PHE A 52 -12.76 16.77 3.70
N LYS A 53 -12.88 16.82 5.03
CA LYS A 53 -12.89 18.10 5.77
C LYS A 53 -11.50 18.71 5.96
N HIS A 54 -10.46 17.88 6.05
CA HIS A 54 -9.13 18.34 6.44
C HIS A 54 -8.07 17.97 5.40
N SER A 55 -7.72 16.68 5.27
CA SER A 55 -6.74 16.19 4.31
C SER A 55 -6.75 14.66 4.26
N ILE A 56 -6.18 14.09 3.21
CA ILE A 56 -5.95 12.65 3.09
C ILE A 56 -5.18 12.12 4.31
N ALA A 57 -4.08 12.77 4.67
CA ALA A 57 -3.27 12.37 5.81
C ALA A 57 -4.05 12.39 7.14
N ALA A 58 -4.94 13.36 7.35
CA ALA A 58 -5.75 13.44 8.57
C ALA A 58 -6.73 12.25 8.68
N GLY A 59 -7.37 11.86 7.57
CA GLY A 59 -8.28 10.71 7.53
C GLY A 59 -7.59 9.36 7.74
N LYS A 60 -6.28 9.32 7.53
CA LYS A 60 -5.46 8.10 7.62
C LYS A 60 -4.56 8.04 8.87
N ASN A 61 -4.59 9.01 9.75
CA ASN A 61 -3.68 9.11 10.92
C ASN A 61 -4.38 8.76 12.24
N PHE A 62 -4.97 7.58 12.33
CA PHE A 62 -5.61 7.05 13.54
C PHE A 62 -4.96 5.75 13.98
N HIS A 63 -4.98 5.48 15.28
CA HIS A 63 -4.43 4.24 15.85
C HIS A 63 -5.12 3.00 15.27
N ALA A 64 -4.32 2.01 14.85
CA ALA A 64 -4.78 0.69 14.39
C ALA A 64 -5.84 0.72 13.26
N ARG A 65 -5.83 1.74 12.41
CA ARG A 65 -6.73 1.87 11.27
C ARG A 65 -6.36 0.96 10.09
N GLY A 66 -5.06 0.70 9.90
CA GLY A 66 -4.53 -0.11 8.82
C GLY A 66 -4.38 -1.59 9.18
N GLY A 67 -4.47 -2.46 8.21
CA GLY A 67 -4.24 -3.90 8.34
C GLY A 67 -3.23 -4.39 7.31
N PHE A 68 -2.11 -4.97 7.76
CA PHE A 68 -1.04 -5.51 6.93
C PHE A 68 -0.97 -7.03 7.03
N GLY A 69 -0.79 -7.72 5.92
CA GLY A 69 -0.63 -9.17 5.91
C GLY A 69 -1.80 -9.91 5.25
N PRO A 70 -2.02 -11.20 5.61
CA PRO A 70 -1.53 -11.92 6.79
C PRO A 70 -0.08 -12.42 6.70
N TRP A 71 0.51 -12.47 5.50
CA TRP A 71 1.90 -12.87 5.27
C TRP A 71 2.53 -12.02 4.15
N ILE A 72 3.83 -12.13 4.00
CA ILE A 72 4.58 -11.58 2.88
C ILE A 72 4.89 -12.74 1.94
N VAL A 73 4.52 -12.61 0.66
CA VAL A 73 4.95 -13.51 -0.41
C VAL A 73 6.24 -12.96 -1.00
N THR A 74 7.29 -13.75 -1.06
CA THR A 74 8.60 -13.28 -1.53
C THR A 74 8.61 -13.01 -3.03
N ALA A 75 9.49 -12.10 -3.47
CA ALA A 75 9.51 -11.62 -4.85
C ALA A 75 9.86 -12.70 -5.88
N ASP A 76 10.52 -13.78 -5.47
CA ASP A 76 10.81 -14.94 -6.33
C ASP A 76 9.56 -15.77 -6.66
N GLU A 77 8.55 -15.79 -5.76
CA GLU A 77 7.25 -16.40 -6.03
C GLU A 77 6.36 -15.53 -6.93
N ILE A 78 6.62 -14.21 -6.98
CA ILE A 78 5.86 -13.26 -7.80
C ILE A 78 6.83 -12.51 -8.72
N PRO A 79 7.33 -13.13 -9.78
CA PRO A 79 8.31 -12.52 -10.68
C PRO A 79 7.75 -11.35 -11.50
N ASP A 80 6.44 -11.32 -11.72
CA ASP A 80 5.75 -10.22 -12.39
C ASP A 80 4.50 -9.78 -11.64
N PRO A 81 4.58 -8.79 -10.76
CA PRO A 81 3.45 -8.29 -9.99
C PRO A 81 2.36 -7.61 -10.83
N THR A 82 2.61 -7.27 -12.11
CA THR A 82 1.56 -6.72 -12.98
C THR A 82 0.43 -7.68 -13.26
N ARG A 83 0.70 -8.96 -13.15
CA ARG A 83 -0.28 -10.01 -13.40
C ARG A 83 -1.21 -10.27 -12.23
N LEU A 84 -0.98 -9.61 -11.11
CA LEU A 84 -1.82 -9.73 -9.92
C LEU A 84 -3.13 -8.95 -10.11
N HIS A 85 -4.17 -9.47 -9.47
CA HIS A 85 -5.44 -8.79 -9.27
C HIS A 85 -5.67 -8.59 -7.78
N LEU A 86 -6.08 -7.38 -7.42
CA LEU A 86 -6.46 -7.04 -6.06
C LEU A 86 -7.97 -7.15 -5.93
N VAL A 87 -8.42 -7.90 -4.93
CA VAL A 87 -9.85 -8.10 -4.66
C VAL A 87 -10.10 -7.88 -3.17
N THR A 88 -11.01 -6.98 -2.85
CA THR A 88 -11.51 -6.79 -1.48
C THR A 88 -12.93 -7.33 -1.35
N ARG A 89 -13.17 -8.12 -0.30
CA ARG A 89 -14.50 -8.65 0.01
C ARG A 89 -14.92 -8.25 1.41
N LEU A 90 -16.13 -7.73 1.53
CA LEU A 90 -16.78 -7.44 2.81
C LEU A 90 -17.90 -8.45 3.03
N ASN A 91 -17.81 -9.27 4.09
CA ASN A 91 -18.79 -10.34 4.37
C ASN A 91 -19.03 -11.28 3.17
N GLY A 92 -17.99 -11.57 2.40
CA GLY A 92 -18.06 -12.45 1.23
C GLY A 92 -18.50 -11.75 -0.07
N VAL A 93 -18.99 -10.51 0.01
CA VAL A 93 -19.36 -9.71 -1.18
C VAL A 93 -18.14 -8.96 -1.69
N GLU A 94 -17.86 -9.05 -3.00
CA GLU A 94 -16.80 -8.30 -3.65
C GLU A 94 -17.17 -6.83 -3.72
N VAL A 95 -16.33 -5.97 -3.14
CA VAL A 95 -16.55 -4.52 -3.05
C VAL A 95 -15.45 -3.71 -3.74
N GLN A 96 -14.33 -4.35 -4.09
CA GLN A 96 -13.25 -3.75 -4.87
C GLN A 96 -12.59 -4.84 -5.73
N HIS A 97 -12.29 -4.50 -6.99
CA HIS A 97 -11.54 -5.36 -7.90
C HIS A 97 -10.76 -4.50 -8.90
N THR A 98 -9.46 -4.71 -9.00
CA THR A 98 -8.61 -4.03 -9.97
C THR A 98 -7.40 -4.89 -10.35
N GLY A 99 -6.90 -4.73 -11.58
CA GLY A 99 -5.60 -5.25 -11.99
C GLY A 99 -4.48 -4.34 -11.48
N ILE A 100 -3.35 -4.91 -11.12
CA ILE A 100 -2.16 -4.12 -10.74
C ILE A 100 -1.52 -3.41 -11.93
N ASP A 101 -1.89 -3.74 -13.15
CA ASP A 101 -1.52 -3.06 -14.38
C ASP A 101 -2.30 -1.74 -14.62
N ASP A 102 -3.38 -1.50 -13.89
CA ASP A 102 -4.24 -0.32 -13.99
C ASP A 102 -3.71 0.90 -13.19
N LEU A 103 -2.53 0.79 -12.61
CA LEU A 103 -1.91 1.87 -11.83
C LEU A 103 -1.53 3.07 -12.72
N ILE A 104 -1.86 4.30 -12.27
CA ILE A 104 -1.50 5.57 -12.93
C ILE A 104 0.01 5.69 -13.12
N PHE A 105 0.78 5.34 -12.09
CA PHE A 105 2.23 5.23 -12.18
C PHE A 105 2.60 3.76 -12.23
N ASP A 106 3.43 3.37 -13.21
CA ASP A 106 3.91 2.01 -13.18
C ASP A 106 4.69 1.76 -11.86
N ARG A 107 4.56 0.57 -11.33
CA ARG A 107 5.15 0.11 -10.06
C ARG A 107 6.65 0.35 -9.95
N LEU A 108 7.35 0.45 -11.08
CA LEU A 108 8.78 0.76 -11.10
C LEU A 108 9.02 2.24 -10.76
N ALA A 109 8.11 3.14 -11.18
CA ALA A 109 8.12 4.53 -10.76
C ALA A 109 7.77 4.69 -9.28
N ALA A 110 6.82 3.92 -8.77
CA ALA A 110 6.50 3.87 -7.35
C ALA A 110 7.73 3.42 -6.55
N CYS A 111 8.31 2.28 -6.84
CA CYS A 111 9.50 1.76 -6.15
C CYS A 111 10.67 2.76 -6.18
N ARG A 112 10.92 3.45 -7.29
CA ARG A 112 11.92 4.51 -7.40
C ARG A 112 11.65 5.68 -6.45
N ARG A 113 10.39 6.11 -6.34
CA ARG A 113 10.00 7.23 -5.46
C ARG A 113 10.23 6.88 -3.99
N TRP A 114 9.85 5.66 -3.59
CA TRP A 114 9.99 5.14 -2.23
C TRP A 114 11.42 5.02 -1.74
N THR A 115 12.32 4.52 -2.58
CA THR A 115 13.73 4.38 -2.22
C THR A 115 14.46 5.72 -2.15
N MET A 116 13.91 6.81 -2.72
CA MET A 116 14.47 8.15 -2.58
C MET A 116 14.20 8.77 -1.21
N ASP A 117 13.09 8.41 -0.56
CA ASP A 117 12.62 8.99 0.70
C ASP A 117 12.91 8.09 1.91
N ALA A 118 13.47 6.91 1.73
CA ALA A 118 13.90 6.04 2.82
C ALA A 118 14.98 6.73 3.66
N SER A 119 14.54 7.45 4.70
CA SER A 119 15.39 8.01 5.73
C SER A 119 16.20 6.89 6.41
N PRO A 120 17.47 7.14 6.78
CA PRO A 120 18.30 6.15 7.49
C PRO A 120 17.76 5.73 8.87
N ARG A 121 16.58 6.14 9.27
CA ARG A 121 15.99 5.89 10.59
C ARG A 121 14.89 4.82 10.62
N GLY A 122 14.78 3.97 9.60
CA GLY A 122 14.04 2.70 9.72
C GLY A 122 12.54 2.81 10.02
N PHE A 123 11.85 3.88 9.64
CA PHE A 123 10.40 3.91 9.66
C PHE A 123 9.87 3.38 8.33
N PRO A 124 8.97 2.37 8.34
CA PRO A 124 8.22 2.04 7.14
C PRO A 124 7.41 3.27 6.76
N VAL A 125 7.73 3.87 5.61
CA VAL A 125 6.87 4.87 5.01
C VAL A 125 5.69 4.12 4.45
N ASP A 126 4.51 4.44 4.94
CA ASP A 126 3.25 3.86 4.51
C ASP A 126 3.03 4.17 3.01
N PRO A 127 2.85 3.19 2.12
CA PRO A 127 2.61 3.46 0.71
C PRO A 127 1.24 4.09 0.53
N MET A 128 1.19 5.39 0.26
CA MET A 128 0.02 5.99 -0.34
C MET A 128 0.04 5.67 -1.83
N ILE A 129 -0.75 4.69 -2.23
CA ILE A 129 -1.10 4.45 -3.62
C ILE A 129 -2.46 5.14 -3.81
N ASP A 130 -2.46 6.28 -4.46
CA ASP A 130 -3.66 6.90 -5.01
C ASP A 130 -3.93 6.31 -6.38
#